data_72b9bd90da4b02922e24e1156bb85f30
#
_entry.id   72b9bd90da4b02922e24e1156bb85f30
#
_cell.length_a   1.000
_cell.length_b   1.000
_cell.length_c   1.000
_cell.angle_alpha   90.00
_cell.angle_beta   90.00
_cell.angle_gamma   90.00
#
_symmetry.space_group_name_H-M   'P 1'
#
loop_
_entity.id
_entity.type
_entity.pdbx_description
1 polymer ?
#
loop_
_entity_poly.entity_id
_entity_poly.type
_entity_poly.pdbx_seq_one_letter_code
_entity_poly.pdbx_strand_id
1 'polypeptide(L)'
;AVYEMLAIIKAKLQASRALLYETTRYVDLYKAYGFLAEERKLSPEERTESKKYQKYADMLTPMLKLMSSEYCNQNAYDSLQIHGGSGFMKDYPIERIYRDARITTIYEGTSQLQVVAAQRYVTNGGYLNLMKDYSQLPVRAEYEQLHKMLAEMTDQYEQAVSLIAGKESDYIDFHARRLVEMASHIIMSYLLLIDAQRDSSFDNTLQIFIAKSKSWNDERMTYLKEFSPCQLSSFLAVKEESVPMD
;
A
#
# COMPACT_ATOMS: atom_id res chain seq x y z
N ALA A 1 8.50 -12.47 19.81
CA ALA A 1 9.90 -12.90 19.76
C ALA A 1 10.69 -12.06 18.75
N VAL A 2 11.97 -11.82 19.01
CA VAL A 2 12.83 -10.97 18.17
C VAL A 2 12.88 -11.45 16.70
N TYR A 3 12.91 -12.76 16.47
CA TYR A 3 12.91 -13.28 15.09
C TYR A 3 11.63 -12.92 14.31
N GLU A 4 10.47 -12.80 14.97
CA GLU A 4 9.23 -12.37 14.32
C GLU A 4 9.35 -10.90 13.86
N MET A 5 9.87 -10.01 14.73
CA MET A 5 10.10 -8.60 14.38
C MET A 5 11.04 -8.50 13.17
N LEU A 6 12.17 -9.21 13.18
CA LEU A 6 13.12 -9.22 12.06
C LEU A 6 12.49 -9.75 10.77
N ALA A 7 11.71 -10.80 10.85
CA ALA A 7 11.03 -11.38 9.69
C ALA A 7 10.00 -10.42 9.08
N ILE A 8 9.23 -9.72 9.93
CA ILE A 8 8.26 -8.72 9.48
C ILE A 8 8.96 -7.48 8.89
N ILE A 9 10.05 -6.99 9.50
CA ILE A 9 10.87 -5.90 8.96
C ILE A 9 11.36 -6.28 7.55
N LYS A 10 11.94 -7.46 7.38
CA LYS A 10 12.40 -7.95 6.08
C LYS A 10 11.25 -8.04 5.07
N ALA A 11 10.10 -8.57 5.49
CA ALA A 11 8.94 -8.72 4.62
C ALA A 11 8.40 -7.36 4.15
N LYS A 12 8.23 -6.38 5.04
CA LYS A 12 7.84 -5.00 4.71
C LYS A 12 8.83 -4.34 3.75
N LEU A 13 10.14 -4.53 3.98
CA LEU A 13 11.18 -3.97 3.13
C LEU A 13 11.13 -4.53 1.71
N GLN A 14 11.03 -5.85 1.56
CA GLN A 14 10.98 -6.50 0.24
C GLN A 14 9.68 -6.15 -0.49
N ALA A 15 8.53 -6.13 0.20
CA ALA A 15 7.25 -5.71 -0.36
C ALA A 15 7.27 -4.24 -0.85
N SER A 16 7.90 -3.34 -0.06
CA SER A 16 8.07 -1.94 -0.46
C SER A 16 8.98 -1.80 -1.69
N ARG A 17 10.03 -2.61 -1.80
CA ARG A 17 10.90 -2.65 -2.98
C ARG A 17 10.18 -3.16 -4.22
N ALA A 18 9.40 -4.23 -4.10
CA ALA A 18 8.59 -4.75 -5.20
C ALA A 18 7.63 -3.67 -5.73
N LEU A 19 6.93 -2.96 -4.82
CA LEU A 19 6.06 -1.85 -5.19
C LEU A 19 6.83 -0.68 -5.83
N LEU A 20 8.03 -0.34 -5.31
CA LEU A 20 8.88 0.70 -5.88
C LEU A 20 9.27 0.37 -7.33
N TYR A 21 9.77 -0.84 -7.57
CA TYR A 21 10.22 -1.23 -8.91
C TYR A 21 9.07 -1.31 -9.90
N GLU A 22 7.90 -1.79 -9.49
CA GLU A 22 6.73 -1.81 -10.36
C GLU A 22 6.23 -0.38 -10.67
N THR A 23 6.18 0.49 -9.67
CA THR A 23 5.79 1.90 -9.87
C THR A 23 6.74 2.60 -10.83
N THR A 24 8.05 2.46 -10.63
CA THR A 24 9.06 3.07 -11.51
C THR A 24 9.01 2.48 -12.91
N ARG A 25 8.77 1.19 -13.07
CA ARG A 25 8.57 0.56 -14.37
C ARG A 25 7.43 1.22 -15.16
N TYR A 26 6.30 1.50 -14.52
CA TYR A 26 5.19 2.21 -15.19
C TYR A 26 5.56 3.65 -15.54
N VAL A 27 6.30 4.34 -14.65
CA VAL A 27 6.80 5.70 -14.93
C VAL A 27 7.71 5.69 -16.15
N ASP A 28 8.66 4.76 -16.23
CA ASP A 28 9.61 4.67 -17.35
C ASP A 28 8.90 4.34 -18.66
N LEU A 29 7.92 3.43 -18.63
CA LEU A 29 7.16 3.05 -19.81
C LEU A 29 6.34 4.22 -20.37
N TYR A 30 5.59 4.95 -19.57
CA TYR A 30 4.81 6.07 -20.10
C TYR A 30 5.71 7.22 -20.58
N LYS A 31 6.86 7.46 -19.91
CA LYS A 31 7.85 8.45 -20.37
C LYS A 31 8.50 8.05 -21.67
N ALA A 32 8.81 6.76 -21.87
CA ALA A 32 9.34 6.26 -23.15
C ALA A 32 8.37 6.53 -24.31
N TYR A 33 7.05 6.37 -24.10
CA TYR A 33 6.06 6.77 -25.09
C TYR A 33 6.01 8.28 -25.31
N GLY A 34 6.27 9.09 -24.27
CA GLY A 34 6.42 10.54 -24.37
C GLY A 34 7.56 10.93 -25.33
N PHE A 35 8.74 10.33 -25.14
CA PHE A 35 9.88 10.56 -26.02
C PHE A 35 9.60 10.09 -27.48
N LEU A 36 8.98 8.92 -27.65
CA LEU A 36 8.58 8.47 -28.97
C LEU A 36 7.60 9.44 -29.68
N ALA A 37 6.72 10.08 -28.90
CA ALA A 37 5.74 11.05 -29.42
C ALA A 37 6.40 12.35 -29.90
N GLU A 38 7.60 12.69 -29.41
CA GLU A 38 8.39 13.83 -29.90
C GLU A 38 9.05 13.51 -31.26
N GLU A 39 9.41 12.24 -31.50
CA GLU A 39 10.06 11.80 -32.73
C GLU A 39 9.08 11.46 -33.84
N ARG A 40 7.90 10.92 -33.49
CA ARG A 40 6.88 10.49 -34.45
C ARG A 40 5.48 10.43 -33.84
N LYS A 41 4.47 10.41 -34.70
CA LYS A 41 3.09 10.17 -34.26
C LYS A 41 2.93 8.75 -33.73
N LEU A 42 2.40 8.61 -32.50
CA LEU A 42 2.07 7.31 -31.92
C LEU A 42 0.87 6.66 -32.62
N SER A 43 0.88 5.34 -32.72
CA SER A 43 -0.27 4.56 -33.16
C SER A 43 -1.43 4.66 -32.15
N PRO A 44 -2.67 4.27 -32.50
CA PRO A 44 -3.78 4.20 -31.54
C PRO A 44 -3.48 3.27 -30.37
N GLU A 45 -2.85 2.14 -30.63
CA GLU A 45 -2.46 1.13 -29.63
C GLU A 45 -1.42 1.71 -28.67
N GLU A 46 -0.35 2.31 -29.18
CA GLU A 46 0.71 2.94 -28.40
C GLU A 46 0.15 4.06 -27.50
N ARG A 47 -0.81 4.85 -28.00
CA ARG A 47 -1.49 5.87 -27.19
C ARG A 47 -2.33 5.28 -26.05
N THR A 48 -2.96 4.14 -26.32
CA THR A 48 -3.77 3.43 -25.32
C THR A 48 -2.86 2.86 -24.23
N GLU A 49 -1.76 2.23 -24.60
CA GLU A 49 -0.77 1.71 -23.66
C GLU A 49 -0.11 2.82 -22.83
N SER A 50 0.32 3.91 -23.47
CA SER A 50 0.89 5.07 -22.77
C SER A 50 -0.05 5.60 -21.68
N LYS A 51 -1.34 5.77 -22.01
CA LYS A 51 -2.37 6.19 -21.04
C LYS A 51 -2.56 5.17 -19.92
N LYS A 52 -2.52 3.87 -20.23
CA LYS A 52 -2.61 2.79 -19.25
C LYS A 52 -1.44 2.86 -18.25
N TYR A 53 -0.21 2.97 -18.75
CA TYR A 53 0.98 3.06 -17.90
C TYR A 53 1.01 4.34 -17.07
N GLN A 54 0.62 5.47 -17.64
CA GLN A 54 0.48 6.72 -16.90
C GLN A 54 -0.53 6.59 -15.76
N LYS A 55 -1.72 6.02 -16.04
CA LYS A 55 -2.74 5.76 -15.02
C LYS A 55 -2.21 4.88 -13.87
N TYR A 56 -1.44 3.83 -14.19
CA TYR A 56 -0.86 2.96 -13.16
C TYR A 56 0.24 3.66 -12.36
N ALA A 57 1.10 4.46 -13.01
CA ALA A 57 2.09 5.28 -12.33
C ALA A 57 1.43 6.28 -11.36
N ASP A 58 0.43 7.01 -11.82
CA ASP A 58 -0.32 8.00 -11.01
C ASP A 58 -1.03 7.35 -9.82
N MET A 59 -1.52 6.12 -10.00
CA MET A 59 -2.24 5.35 -8.99
C MET A 59 -1.31 4.78 -7.92
N LEU A 60 -0.15 4.26 -8.32
CA LEU A 60 0.79 3.60 -7.40
C LEU A 60 1.71 4.59 -6.68
N THR A 61 1.99 5.76 -7.24
CA THR A 61 2.89 6.75 -6.61
C THR A 61 2.44 7.17 -5.19
N PRO A 62 1.18 7.61 -4.95
CA PRO A 62 0.75 7.95 -3.60
C PRO A 62 0.73 6.73 -2.67
N MET A 63 0.36 5.55 -3.17
CA MET A 63 0.41 4.29 -2.42
C MET A 63 1.84 3.95 -2.00
N LEU A 64 2.80 4.05 -2.92
CA LEU A 64 4.22 3.80 -2.65
C LEU A 64 4.75 4.73 -1.56
N LYS A 65 4.50 6.04 -1.70
CA LYS A 65 4.95 7.03 -0.72
C LYS A 65 4.32 6.78 0.65
N LEU A 66 3.03 6.50 0.73
CA LEU A 66 2.33 6.17 1.96
C LEU A 66 2.97 4.94 2.63
N MET A 67 2.99 3.81 1.93
CA MET A 67 3.39 2.54 2.55
C MET A 67 4.87 2.49 2.90
N SER A 68 5.75 3.02 2.03
CA SER A 68 7.19 3.03 2.31
C SER A 68 7.55 3.91 3.50
N SER A 69 6.93 5.08 3.64
CA SER A 69 7.19 5.97 4.77
C SER A 69 6.62 5.44 6.10
N GLU A 70 5.41 4.85 6.09
CA GLU A 70 4.83 4.21 7.27
C GLU A 70 5.64 2.99 7.71
N TYR A 71 6.04 2.14 6.76
CA TYR A 71 6.89 0.98 7.07
C TYR A 71 8.30 1.39 7.51
N CYS A 72 8.87 2.47 6.98
CA CYS A 72 10.12 3.02 7.45
C CYS A 72 10.05 3.36 8.95
N ASN A 73 9.00 4.06 9.38
CA ASN A 73 8.80 4.43 10.78
C ASN A 73 8.59 3.20 11.67
N GLN A 74 7.74 2.27 11.26
CA GLN A 74 7.49 1.03 12.02
C GLN A 74 8.75 0.16 12.14
N ASN A 75 9.50 0.01 11.04
CA ASN A 75 10.74 -0.77 11.02
C ASN A 75 11.82 -0.12 11.90
N ALA A 76 11.93 1.22 11.90
CA ALA A 76 12.86 1.93 12.76
C ALA A 76 12.48 1.79 14.25
N TYR A 77 11.17 1.88 14.58
CA TYR A 77 10.65 1.62 15.92
C TYR A 77 11.00 0.21 16.40
N ASP A 78 10.67 -0.80 15.60
CA ASP A 78 10.93 -2.21 15.94
C ASP A 78 12.44 -2.50 16.06
N SER A 79 13.25 -1.89 15.17
CA SER A 79 14.71 -2.02 15.21
C SER A 79 15.30 -1.42 16.47
N LEU A 80 14.82 -0.26 16.92
CA LEU A 80 15.22 0.35 18.19
C LEU A 80 14.85 -0.54 19.36
N GLN A 81 13.63 -1.12 19.35
CA GLN A 81 13.18 -2.07 20.37
C GLN A 81 14.07 -3.31 20.44
N ILE A 82 14.50 -3.85 19.30
CA ILE A 82 15.41 -5.01 19.22
C ILE A 82 16.77 -4.70 19.87
N HIS A 83 17.27 -3.46 19.76
CA HIS A 83 18.51 -3.02 20.41
C HIS A 83 18.37 -2.84 21.94
N GLY A 84 17.14 -2.83 22.46
CA GLY A 84 16.87 -2.61 23.88
C GLY A 84 17.39 -1.24 24.36
N GLY A 85 17.85 -1.17 25.62
CA GLY A 85 18.35 0.08 26.20
C GLY A 85 19.51 0.72 25.44
N SER A 86 20.35 -0.10 24.82
CA SER A 86 21.46 0.40 23.97
C SER A 86 20.95 1.18 22.75
N GLY A 87 19.80 0.79 22.18
CA GLY A 87 19.21 1.48 21.02
C GLY A 87 18.76 2.91 21.32
N PHE A 88 18.48 3.23 22.58
CA PHE A 88 18.10 4.57 23.02
C PHE A 88 19.30 5.52 23.13
N MET A 89 20.51 4.97 23.27
CA MET A 89 21.72 5.75 23.45
C MET A 89 22.26 6.28 22.12
N LYS A 90 22.84 7.49 22.14
CA LYS A 90 23.41 8.15 20.96
C LYS A 90 24.66 7.45 20.37
N ASP A 91 25.23 6.50 21.13
CA ASP A 91 26.35 5.68 20.69
C ASP A 91 25.99 4.72 19.55
N TYR A 92 24.69 4.45 19.35
CA TYR A 92 24.17 3.54 18.32
C TYR A 92 23.41 4.31 17.23
N PRO A 93 23.62 3.99 15.94
CA PRO A 93 22.98 4.71 14.82
C PRO A 93 21.45 4.65 14.83
N ILE A 94 20.85 3.64 15.47
CA ILE A 94 19.40 3.38 15.40
C ILE A 94 18.58 4.51 16.04
N GLU A 95 19.07 5.19 17.09
CA GLU A 95 18.39 6.35 17.69
C GLU A 95 18.17 7.45 16.64
N ARG A 96 19.23 7.77 15.87
CA ARG A 96 19.16 8.76 14.79
C ARG A 96 18.26 8.30 13.65
N ILE A 97 18.37 7.04 13.23
CA ILE A 97 17.54 6.47 12.17
C ILE A 97 16.05 6.55 12.56
N TYR A 98 15.72 6.22 13.81
CA TYR A 98 14.34 6.31 14.29
C TYR A 98 13.80 7.74 14.26
N ARG A 99 14.58 8.70 14.74
CA ARG A 99 14.22 10.12 14.70
C ARG A 99 14.08 10.63 13.26
N ASP A 100 15.03 10.30 12.39
CA ASP A 100 15.04 10.75 11.00
C ASP A 100 13.95 10.08 10.15
N ALA A 101 13.56 8.84 10.48
CA ALA A 101 12.44 8.17 9.83
C ALA A 101 11.12 8.96 9.97
N ARG A 102 10.92 9.70 11.07
CA ARG A 102 9.66 10.39 11.34
C ARG A 102 9.32 11.44 10.27
N ILE A 103 10.30 12.14 9.72
CA ILE A 103 10.04 13.16 8.70
C ILE A 103 9.47 12.58 7.41
N THR A 104 9.74 11.30 7.11
CA THR A 104 9.30 10.66 5.86
C THR A 104 7.80 10.61 5.69
N THR A 105 7.02 10.63 6.77
CA THR A 105 5.53 10.67 6.74
C THR A 105 4.97 12.09 6.70
N ILE A 106 5.83 13.12 6.74
CA ILE A 106 5.43 14.53 6.86
C ILE A 106 5.76 15.31 5.58
N TYR A 107 7.01 15.23 5.10
CA TYR A 107 7.49 16.01 3.96
C TYR A 107 6.96 15.49 2.62
N GLU A 108 7.01 16.33 1.58
CA GLU A 108 6.56 15.99 0.20
C GLU A 108 5.12 15.43 0.14
N GLY A 109 4.26 15.96 0.98
CA GLY A 109 2.90 15.48 1.17
C GLY A 109 2.81 14.44 2.29
N THR A 110 2.06 14.79 3.33
CA THR A 110 1.87 13.92 4.50
C THR A 110 1.21 12.60 4.12
N SER A 111 1.32 11.58 4.99
CA SER A 111 0.60 10.31 4.81
C SER A 111 -0.89 10.53 4.52
N GLN A 112 -1.54 11.49 5.17
CA GLN A 112 -2.96 11.78 4.91
C GLN A 112 -3.18 12.36 3.51
N LEU A 113 -2.30 13.23 3.01
CA LEU A 113 -2.40 13.75 1.63
C LEU A 113 -2.21 12.64 0.59
N GLN A 114 -1.36 11.65 0.88
CA GLN A 114 -1.22 10.47 0.02
C GLN A 114 -2.50 9.62 0.01
N VAL A 115 -3.16 9.47 1.16
CA VAL A 115 -4.46 8.79 1.24
C VAL A 115 -5.51 9.52 0.39
N VAL A 116 -5.61 10.84 0.50
CA VAL A 116 -6.53 11.66 -0.31
C VAL A 116 -6.26 11.51 -1.81
N ALA A 117 -4.98 11.52 -2.21
CA ALA A 117 -4.60 11.33 -3.61
C ALA A 117 -4.93 9.90 -4.11
N ALA A 118 -4.81 8.88 -3.25
CA ALA A 118 -5.07 7.48 -3.58
C ALA A 118 -6.56 7.13 -3.58
N GLN A 119 -7.38 7.82 -2.79
CA GLN A 119 -8.80 7.52 -2.57
C GLN A 119 -9.62 7.45 -3.87
N ARG A 120 -9.34 8.31 -4.83
CA ARG A 120 -10.01 8.30 -6.14
C ARG A 120 -9.87 6.96 -6.88
N TYR A 121 -8.77 6.24 -6.64
CA TYR A 121 -8.51 4.94 -7.27
C TYR A 121 -9.16 3.77 -6.50
N VAL A 122 -9.56 3.99 -5.26
CA VAL A 122 -10.49 3.12 -4.53
C VAL A 122 -11.88 3.22 -5.15
N THR A 123 -12.41 4.45 -5.22
CA THR A 123 -13.80 4.71 -5.62
C THR A 123 -14.07 4.47 -7.11
N ASN A 124 -13.06 4.69 -7.98
CA ASN A 124 -13.20 4.43 -9.43
C ASN A 124 -12.78 3.01 -9.87
N GLY A 125 -12.50 2.12 -8.90
CA GLY A 125 -12.11 0.74 -9.16
C GLY A 125 -10.68 0.53 -9.70
N GLY A 126 -9.84 1.56 -9.70
CA GLY A 126 -8.49 1.49 -10.27
C GLY A 126 -7.64 0.40 -9.63
N TYR A 127 -7.60 0.34 -8.30
CA TYR A 127 -6.85 -0.70 -7.57
C TYR A 127 -7.43 -2.09 -7.76
N LEU A 128 -8.76 -2.23 -7.74
CA LEU A 128 -9.42 -3.52 -7.95
C LEU A 128 -9.12 -4.08 -9.34
N ASN A 129 -9.15 -3.25 -10.37
CA ASN A 129 -8.82 -3.66 -11.73
C ASN A 129 -7.35 -4.13 -11.84
N LEU A 130 -6.41 -3.44 -11.18
CA LEU A 130 -5.01 -3.85 -11.16
C LEU A 130 -4.82 -5.20 -10.44
N MET A 131 -5.50 -5.43 -9.32
CA MET A 131 -5.49 -6.72 -8.62
C MET A 131 -6.05 -7.84 -9.49
N LYS A 132 -7.14 -7.58 -10.21
CA LYS A 132 -7.73 -8.53 -11.18
C LYS A 132 -6.77 -8.81 -12.34
N ASP A 133 -6.04 -7.81 -12.84
CA ASP A 133 -5.00 -8.02 -13.86
C ASP A 133 -3.89 -8.95 -13.32
N TYR A 134 -3.41 -8.74 -12.09
CA TYR A 134 -2.40 -9.61 -11.47
C TYR A 134 -2.92 -11.03 -11.20
N SER A 135 -4.18 -11.18 -10.84
CA SER A 135 -4.77 -12.49 -10.57
C SER A 135 -4.90 -13.37 -11.82
N GLN A 136 -4.81 -12.80 -13.02
CA GLN A 136 -4.82 -13.54 -14.28
C GLN A 136 -3.43 -14.02 -14.72
N LEU A 137 -2.37 -13.61 -14.03
CA LEU A 137 -1.02 -14.04 -14.36
C LEU A 137 -0.84 -15.54 -14.06
N PRO A 138 -0.10 -16.28 -14.90
CA PRO A 138 0.15 -17.69 -14.65
C PRO A 138 0.93 -17.88 -13.36
N VAL A 139 0.54 -18.89 -12.58
CA VAL A 139 1.12 -19.22 -11.29
C VAL A 139 1.62 -20.65 -11.30
N ARG A 140 2.84 -20.89 -10.78
CA ARG A 140 3.39 -22.24 -10.60
C ARG A 140 2.63 -22.99 -9.51
N ALA A 141 2.52 -24.32 -9.65
CA ALA A 141 1.73 -25.18 -8.77
C ALA A 141 2.04 -25.01 -7.27
N GLU A 142 3.30 -24.77 -6.93
CA GLU A 142 3.73 -24.57 -5.54
C GLU A 142 3.14 -23.30 -4.89
N TYR A 143 2.68 -22.32 -5.67
CA TYR A 143 2.08 -21.08 -5.17
C TYR A 143 0.56 -21.00 -5.31
N GLU A 144 -0.10 -22.02 -5.86
CA GLU A 144 -1.55 -22.01 -6.09
C GLU A 144 -2.36 -21.68 -4.83
N GLN A 145 -1.95 -22.21 -3.68
CA GLN A 145 -2.64 -21.94 -2.41
C GLN A 145 -2.51 -20.46 -2.00
N LEU A 146 -1.34 -19.86 -2.15
CA LEU A 146 -1.11 -18.44 -1.86
C LEU A 146 -1.87 -17.55 -2.86
N HIS A 147 -1.88 -17.92 -4.13
CA HIS A 147 -2.64 -17.22 -5.16
C HIS A 147 -4.15 -17.24 -4.89
N LYS A 148 -4.69 -18.39 -4.46
CA LYS A 148 -6.10 -18.48 -4.04
C LYS A 148 -6.40 -17.58 -2.85
N MET A 149 -5.50 -17.53 -1.85
CA MET A 149 -5.64 -16.62 -0.71
C MET A 149 -5.67 -15.15 -1.16
N LEU A 150 -4.85 -14.77 -2.13
CA LEU A 150 -4.85 -13.41 -2.69
C LEU A 150 -6.13 -13.09 -3.46
N ALA A 151 -6.71 -14.07 -4.17
CA ALA A 151 -8.01 -13.90 -4.81
C ALA A 151 -9.11 -13.66 -3.76
N GLU A 152 -9.14 -14.46 -2.68
CA GLU A 152 -10.08 -14.27 -1.56
C GLU A 152 -9.91 -12.89 -0.90
N MET A 153 -8.67 -12.41 -0.72
CA MET A 153 -8.41 -11.06 -0.21
C MET A 153 -8.87 -9.96 -1.19
N THR A 154 -8.77 -10.21 -2.49
CA THR A 154 -9.26 -9.29 -3.53
C THR A 154 -10.79 -9.19 -3.50
N ASP A 155 -11.49 -10.32 -3.36
CA ASP A 155 -12.94 -10.36 -3.20
C ASP A 155 -13.40 -9.65 -1.91
N GLN A 156 -12.65 -9.83 -0.82
CA GLN A 156 -12.88 -9.12 0.44
C GLN A 156 -12.72 -7.61 0.27
N TYR A 157 -11.71 -7.17 -0.49
CA TYR A 157 -11.51 -5.76 -0.81
C TYR A 157 -12.66 -5.19 -1.64
N GLU A 158 -13.13 -5.91 -2.66
CA GLU A 158 -14.30 -5.51 -3.45
C GLU A 158 -15.55 -5.34 -2.58
N GLN A 159 -15.77 -6.25 -1.63
CA GLN A 159 -16.84 -6.12 -0.63
C GLN A 159 -16.63 -4.88 0.25
N ALA A 160 -15.41 -4.64 0.74
CA ALA A 160 -15.09 -3.48 1.57
C ALA A 160 -15.38 -2.15 0.84
N VAL A 161 -14.99 -2.03 -0.43
CA VAL A 161 -15.32 -0.87 -1.27
C VAL A 161 -16.83 -0.71 -1.42
N SER A 162 -17.55 -1.81 -1.61
CA SER A 162 -19.03 -1.79 -1.76
C SER A 162 -19.74 -1.29 -0.51
N LEU A 163 -19.20 -1.52 0.69
CA LEU A 163 -19.78 -1.05 1.96
C LEU A 163 -19.81 0.48 2.06
N ILE A 164 -18.86 1.17 1.42
CA ILE A 164 -18.77 2.63 1.43
C ILE A 164 -19.35 3.28 0.17
N ALA A 165 -19.60 2.51 -0.88
CA ALA A 165 -20.13 3.02 -2.13
C ALA A 165 -21.47 3.72 -1.93
N GLY A 166 -21.61 4.94 -2.47
CA GLY A 166 -22.83 5.74 -2.35
C GLY A 166 -23.10 6.35 -0.97
N LYS A 167 -22.15 6.24 -0.04
CA LYS A 167 -22.22 6.95 1.25
C LYS A 167 -21.79 8.41 1.08
N GLU A 168 -22.09 9.24 2.11
CA GLU A 168 -21.67 10.63 2.18
C GLU A 168 -20.13 10.77 2.13
N SER A 169 -19.66 11.91 1.63
CA SER A 169 -18.22 12.16 1.45
C SER A 169 -17.43 11.96 2.75
N ASP A 170 -17.89 12.52 3.86
CA ASP A 170 -17.22 12.39 5.16
C ASP A 170 -17.06 10.94 5.61
N TYR A 171 -18.04 10.07 5.28
CA TYR A 171 -17.96 8.65 5.58
C TYR A 171 -16.92 7.94 4.70
N ILE A 172 -16.88 8.29 3.42
CA ILE A 172 -15.86 7.76 2.48
C ILE A 172 -14.46 8.21 2.91
N ASP A 173 -14.28 9.48 3.22
CA ASP A 173 -13.00 10.06 3.65
C ASP A 173 -12.50 9.44 4.96
N PHE A 174 -13.41 9.19 5.92
CA PHE A 174 -13.09 8.55 7.17
C PHE A 174 -12.53 7.13 6.99
N HIS A 175 -13.04 6.40 6.01
CA HIS A 175 -12.61 5.03 5.73
C HIS A 175 -11.50 4.92 4.66
N ALA A 176 -11.16 6.02 3.98
CA ALA A 176 -10.24 6.02 2.85
C ALA A 176 -8.89 5.38 3.15
N ARG A 177 -8.28 5.72 4.30
CA ARG A 177 -6.98 5.14 4.69
C ARG A 177 -7.03 3.62 4.80
N ARG A 178 -8.08 3.06 5.41
CA ARG A 178 -8.26 1.60 5.57
C ARG A 178 -8.29 0.90 4.22
N LEU A 179 -9.04 1.46 3.27
CA LEU A 179 -9.19 0.88 1.94
C LEU A 179 -7.93 1.01 1.09
N VAL A 180 -7.21 2.13 1.19
CA VAL A 180 -5.90 2.29 0.52
C VAL A 180 -4.88 1.30 1.09
N GLU A 181 -4.83 1.11 2.41
CA GLU A 181 -3.92 0.14 3.02
C GLU A 181 -4.30 -1.31 2.66
N MET A 182 -5.60 -1.66 2.64
CA MET A 182 -6.05 -2.99 2.17
C MET A 182 -5.60 -3.24 0.73
N ALA A 183 -5.81 -2.27 -0.16
CA ALA A 183 -5.35 -2.36 -1.55
C ALA A 183 -3.83 -2.53 -1.63
N SER A 184 -3.08 -1.77 -0.84
CA SER A 184 -1.62 -1.83 -0.80
C SER A 184 -1.11 -3.21 -0.40
N HIS A 185 -1.67 -3.79 0.65
CA HIS A 185 -1.31 -5.13 1.12
C HIS A 185 -1.50 -6.19 0.04
N ILE A 186 -2.62 -6.14 -0.69
CA ILE A 186 -2.93 -7.10 -1.75
C ILE A 186 -2.00 -6.92 -2.95
N ILE A 187 -1.84 -5.69 -3.44
CA ILE A 187 -0.97 -5.38 -4.59
C ILE A 187 0.47 -5.77 -4.29
N MET A 188 1.02 -5.38 -3.12
CA MET A 188 2.37 -5.74 -2.71
C MET A 188 2.55 -7.25 -2.59
N SER A 189 1.51 -7.98 -2.15
CA SER A 189 1.53 -9.45 -2.06
C SER A 189 1.56 -10.10 -3.44
N TYR A 190 0.80 -9.60 -4.43
CA TYR A 190 0.90 -10.08 -5.81
C TYR A 190 2.28 -9.82 -6.41
N LEU A 191 2.87 -8.65 -6.16
CA LEU A 191 4.21 -8.33 -6.65
C LEU A 191 5.28 -9.25 -6.03
N LEU A 192 5.19 -9.53 -4.72
CA LEU A 192 6.07 -10.53 -4.08
C LEU A 192 5.85 -11.94 -4.63
N LEU A 193 4.62 -12.31 -5.00
CA LEU A 193 4.35 -13.60 -5.65
C LEU A 193 5.03 -13.68 -7.02
N ILE A 194 5.01 -12.59 -7.79
CA ILE A 194 5.73 -12.51 -9.07
C ILE A 194 7.25 -12.65 -8.84
N ASP A 195 7.80 -12.00 -7.83
CA ASP A 195 9.22 -12.09 -7.49
C ASP A 195 9.61 -13.51 -7.04
N ALA A 196 8.81 -14.15 -6.17
CA ALA A 196 9.04 -15.51 -5.71
C ALA A 196 9.00 -16.55 -6.85
N GLN A 197 8.15 -16.35 -7.84
CA GLN A 197 8.14 -17.19 -9.05
C GLN A 197 9.42 -17.08 -9.87
N ARG A 198 10.17 -16.00 -9.75
CA ARG A 198 11.45 -15.77 -10.43
C ARG A 198 12.65 -16.22 -9.59
N ASP A 199 12.56 -16.03 -8.28
CA ASP A 199 13.62 -16.32 -7.32
C ASP A 199 13.03 -16.82 -5.99
N SER A 200 13.27 -18.09 -5.68
CA SER A 200 12.80 -18.75 -4.45
C SER A 200 13.34 -18.13 -3.15
N SER A 201 14.35 -17.27 -3.22
CA SER A 201 14.82 -16.51 -2.04
C SER A 201 13.74 -15.60 -1.43
N PHE A 202 12.67 -15.31 -2.20
CA PHE A 202 11.51 -14.55 -1.75
C PHE A 202 10.41 -15.38 -1.07
N ASP A 203 10.46 -16.71 -1.12
CA ASP A 203 9.39 -17.61 -0.65
C ASP A 203 8.98 -17.34 0.81
N ASN A 204 9.94 -17.31 1.72
CA ASN A 204 9.67 -17.06 3.13
C ASN A 204 9.08 -15.67 3.35
N THR A 205 9.57 -14.68 2.62
CA THR A 205 9.08 -13.30 2.70
C THR A 205 7.65 -13.20 2.19
N LEU A 206 7.35 -13.85 1.07
CA LEU A 206 6.01 -13.92 0.48
C LEU A 206 5.01 -14.51 1.48
N GLN A 207 5.33 -15.67 2.07
CA GLN A 207 4.45 -16.34 3.04
C GLN A 207 4.17 -15.47 4.26
N ILE A 208 5.22 -14.84 4.83
CA ILE A 208 5.09 -13.97 6.00
C ILE A 208 4.27 -12.73 5.64
N PHE A 209 4.53 -12.10 4.49
CA PHE A 209 3.85 -10.87 4.11
C PHE A 209 2.37 -11.12 3.82
N ILE A 210 2.02 -12.20 3.09
CA ILE A 210 0.61 -12.56 2.82
C ILE A 210 -0.13 -12.87 4.13
N ALA A 211 0.45 -13.66 5.03
CA ALA A 211 -0.18 -14.01 6.30
C ALA A 211 -0.49 -12.76 7.15
N LYS A 212 0.48 -11.83 7.25
CA LYS A 212 0.26 -10.57 7.97
C LYS A 212 -0.71 -9.65 7.24
N SER A 213 -0.61 -9.53 5.92
CA SER A 213 -1.53 -8.72 5.10
C SER A 213 -2.97 -9.18 5.23
N LYS A 214 -3.20 -10.49 5.24
CA LYS A 214 -4.53 -11.06 5.48
C LYS A 214 -5.07 -10.65 6.84
N SER A 215 -4.29 -10.84 7.90
CA SER A 215 -4.68 -10.46 9.27
C SER A 215 -5.03 -8.96 9.38
N TRP A 216 -4.20 -8.09 8.80
CA TRP A 216 -4.45 -6.65 8.79
C TRP A 216 -5.70 -6.27 7.99
N ASN A 217 -5.96 -6.95 6.87
CA ASN A 217 -7.15 -6.71 6.06
C ASN A 217 -8.41 -7.25 6.73
N ASP A 218 -8.35 -8.40 7.41
CA ASP A 218 -9.46 -8.96 8.19
C ASP A 218 -9.89 -7.99 9.32
N GLU A 219 -8.92 -7.40 10.04
CA GLU A 219 -9.17 -6.37 11.05
C GLU A 219 -9.91 -5.15 10.45
N ARG A 220 -9.42 -4.63 9.31
CA ARG A 220 -10.03 -3.49 8.63
C ARG A 220 -11.44 -3.81 8.10
N MET A 221 -11.62 -5.00 7.57
CA MET A 221 -12.93 -5.46 7.09
C MET A 221 -13.94 -5.59 8.24
N THR A 222 -13.51 -6.13 9.39
CA THR A 222 -14.34 -6.22 10.60
C THR A 222 -14.77 -4.82 11.04
N TYR A 223 -13.81 -3.89 11.12
CA TYR A 223 -14.12 -2.51 11.48
C TYR A 223 -15.11 -1.85 10.51
N LEU A 224 -14.94 -2.03 9.19
CA LEU A 224 -15.85 -1.49 8.18
C LEU A 224 -17.28 -2.05 8.30
N LYS A 225 -17.42 -3.33 8.63
CA LYS A 225 -18.73 -3.99 8.80
C LYS A 225 -19.47 -3.54 10.06
N GLU A 226 -18.73 -3.32 11.13
CA GLU A 226 -19.30 -2.99 12.45
C GLU A 226 -19.52 -1.49 12.62
N PHE A 227 -18.83 -0.64 11.85
CA PHE A 227 -18.91 0.81 11.96
C PHE A 227 -20.18 1.36 11.32
N SER A 228 -21.01 2.02 12.12
CA SER A 228 -22.25 2.64 11.64
C SER A 228 -22.04 4.14 11.32
N PRO A 229 -22.84 4.72 10.38
CA PRO A 229 -22.80 6.16 10.11
C PRO A 229 -23.07 7.03 11.36
N CYS A 230 -23.86 6.51 12.32
CA CYS A 230 -24.13 7.20 13.57
C CYS A 230 -22.88 7.36 14.45
N GLN A 231 -21.93 6.42 14.38
CA GLN A 231 -20.67 6.52 15.12
C GLN A 231 -19.76 7.63 14.55
N LEU A 232 -19.88 7.95 13.24
CA LEU A 232 -19.09 9.01 12.62
C LEU A 232 -19.36 10.37 13.28
N SER A 233 -20.57 10.65 13.73
CA SER A 233 -20.92 11.91 14.39
C SER A 233 -20.08 12.15 15.65
N SER A 234 -19.73 11.09 16.39
CA SER A 234 -18.86 11.20 17.57
C SER A 234 -17.43 11.66 17.22
N PHE A 235 -16.92 11.27 16.03
CA PHE A 235 -15.62 11.73 15.55
C PHE A 235 -15.70 13.15 14.99
N LEU A 236 -16.80 13.51 14.33
CA LEU A 236 -17.00 14.85 13.77
C LEU A 236 -17.22 15.90 14.88
N ALA A 237 -17.83 15.54 16.01
CA ALA A 237 -18.00 16.43 17.16
C ALA A 237 -16.65 16.97 17.69
N VAL A 238 -15.58 16.16 17.66
CA VAL A 238 -14.24 16.60 18.05
C VAL A 238 -13.72 17.73 17.14
N LYS A 239 -14.17 17.80 15.88
CA LYS A 239 -13.81 18.86 14.93
C LYS A 239 -14.44 20.21 15.33
N GLU A 240 -15.63 20.20 15.94
CA GLU A 240 -16.34 21.39 16.40
C GLU A 240 -15.79 21.91 17.75
N GLU A 241 -15.26 21.00 18.59
CA GLU A 241 -14.63 21.30 19.88
C GLU A 241 -13.16 21.74 19.75
N SER A 242 -12.56 21.61 18.54
CA SER A 242 -11.17 22.02 18.34
C SER A 242 -11.01 23.52 18.52
N VAL A 243 -10.27 23.89 19.56
CA VAL A 243 -9.90 25.24 19.97
C VAL A 243 -9.42 26.06 18.77
N PRO A 244 -9.84 27.34 18.62
CA PRO A 244 -9.23 28.23 17.64
C PRO A 244 -7.71 28.23 17.87
N MET A 245 -6.96 27.98 16.82
CA MET A 245 -5.53 28.26 16.84
C MET A 245 -5.40 29.78 16.80
N ASP A 246 -5.09 30.38 17.95
CA ASP A 246 -4.66 31.78 18.06
C ASP A 246 -3.32 31.98 17.31
#